data_a3306acec74410d5549f81804f5d1f9e
#
_entry.id   a3306acec74410d5549f81804f5d1f9e
#
_cell.length_a   1.000
_cell.length_b   1.000
_cell.length_c   1.000
_cell.angle_alpha   90.00
_cell.angle_beta   90.00
_cell.angle_gamma   90.00
#
_symmetry.space_group_name_H-M   'P 1'
#
loop_
_entity.id
_entity.type
_entity.pdbx_description
1 polymer ?
#
loop_
_entity_poly.entity_id
_entity_poly.type
_entity_poly.pdbx_seq_one_letter_code
_entity_poly.pdbx_strand_id
1 'polypeptide(L)'
;VPLLYCGFRPFYLATAIHAAVALLLALVLPMPDGVMGGRVAWHVHELIFGVALASIAGFLLTAIPEFTGSAPVQGRRLAVLFGWWLAARLGALLADTVGIIPLAIASAGFMLHLAALVAPPVWRAPGRLHMGFVYALAALACVEGGYLVAALRGAAVMPWLTAAAGVLMVLIVISMSRISLRLVNDALQARGDEHPPYLARPPRRNLAIAAIALYTGVEFLLPGNTIGGWLALAAAAAMLNLLNDWHVGRSLFSRWVLPLYGVYCFIALGYALLGLSLLGAGFPLSAGRHLMLVGGLGLAILMVMLVSGRTHSGHALDERRWVGVAIGLIITAALARTLWGLLSGSGVATLALLAVALGAWIAAFALYLAHSWHVLGGPRPDGGNDCSGPPLALVSCDGARDASSRACGAH
;
A
#
# COMPACT_ATOMS: atom_id res chain seq x y z
N VAL A 1 -8.19 6.15 25.64
CA VAL A 1 -7.26 5.04 25.32
C VAL A 1 -6.36 5.50 24.19
N PRO A 2 -5.02 5.49 24.35
CA PRO A 2 -4.09 6.04 23.33
C PRO A 2 -4.26 5.47 21.93
N LEU A 3 -4.65 4.21 21.81
CA LEU A 3 -4.95 3.56 20.52
C LEU A 3 -6.02 4.29 19.68
N LEU A 4 -6.93 5.02 20.31
CA LEU A 4 -8.02 5.72 19.63
C LEU A 4 -7.74 7.22 19.44
N TYR A 5 -6.54 7.69 19.70
CA TYR A 5 -6.18 9.10 19.46
C TYR A 5 -5.96 9.42 17.98
N CYS A 6 -5.61 8.39 17.17
CA CYS A 6 -5.32 8.58 15.75
C CYS A 6 -5.57 7.32 14.94
N GLY A 7 -6.04 7.51 13.68
CA GLY A 7 -6.42 6.40 12.80
C GLY A 7 -5.31 5.39 12.54
N PHE A 8 -4.06 5.82 12.37
CA PHE A 8 -2.95 4.92 12.10
C PHE A 8 -2.67 3.92 13.23
N ARG A 9 -2.90 4.28 14.50
CA ARG A 9 -2.53 3.46 15.67
C ARG A 9 -3.18 2.08 15.64
N PRO A 10 -4.53 1.94 15.67
CA PRO A 10 -5.15 0.63 15.62
C PRO A 10 -4.96 -0.07 14.28
N PHE A 11 -5.00 0.68 13.18
CA PHE A 11 -4.93 0.09 11.85
C PHE A 11 -3.55 -0.42 11.47
N TYR A 12 -2.44 0.22 11.89
CA TYR A 12 -1.10 -0.29 11.61
C TYR A 12 -0.77 -1.53 12.47
N LEU A 13 -1.23 -1.56 13.71
CA LEU A 13 -1.12 -2.78 14.52
C LEU A 13 -1.93 -3.93 13.89
N ALA A 14 -3.17 -3.65 13.48
CA ALA A 14 -4.01 -4.63 12.79
C ALA A 14 -3.40 -5.10 11.47
N THR A 15 -2.82 -4.20 10.68
CA THR A 15 -2.08 -4.54 9.45
C THR A 15 -0.96 -5.53 9.75
N ALA A 16 -0.12 -5.25 10.75
CA ALA A 16 1.02 -6.11 11.07
C ALA A 16 0.58 -7.48 11.60
N ILE A 17 -0.43 -7.52 12.46
CA ILE A 17 -0.99 -8.78 12.98
C ILE A 17 -1.62 -9.58 11.84
N HIS A 18 -2.49 -8.95 11.04
CA HIS A 18 -3.23 -9.63 9.99
C HIS A 18 -2.35 -10.08 8.84
N ALA A 19 -1.27 -9.35 8.53
CA ALA A 19 -0.28 -9.75 7.53
C ALA A 19 0.38 -11.11 7.84
N ALA A 20 0.62 -11.41 9.12
CA ALA A 20 1.14 -12.71 9.54
C ALA A 20 0.00 -13.75 9.66
N VAL A 21 -1.11 -13.38 10.31
CA VAL A 21 -2.22 -14.30 10.62
C VAL A 21 -2.90 -14.79 9.34
N ALA A 22 -3.18 -13.93 8.37
CA ALA A 22 -3.85 -14.32 7.12
C ALA A 22 -3.07 -15.39 6.35
N LEU A 23 -1.73 -15.28 6.29
CA LEU A 23 -0.89 -16.28 5.65
C LEU A 23 -0.87 -17.62 6.40
N LEU A 24 -0.78 -17.58 7.73
CA LEU A 24 -0.82 -18.77 8.56
C LEU A 24 -2.18 -19.49 8.43
N LEU A 25 -3.28 -18.74 8.45
CA LEU A 25 -4.63 -19.31 8.26
C LEU A 25 -4.78 -19.93 6.87
N ALA A 26 -4.28 -19.28 5.81
CA ALA A 26 -4.30 -19.82 4.46
C ALA A 26 -3.55 -21.16 4.31
N LEU A 27 -2.53 -21.39 5.16
CA LEU A 27 -1.78 -22.65 5.17
C LEU A 27 -2.48 -23.76 5.96
N VAL A 28 -3.02 -23.41 7.14
CA VAL A 28 -3.46 -24.39 8.13
C VAL A 28 -4.93 -24.77 7.96
N LEU A 29 -5.77 -23.80 7.56
CA LEU A 29 -7.20 -24.07 7.45
C LEU A 29 -7.53 -24.84 6.18
N PRO A 30 -8.40 -25.87 6.27
CA PRO A 30 -9.04 -26.44 5.10
C PRO A 30 -9.97 -25.40 4.49
N MET A 31 -9.59 -24.86 3.34
CA MET A 31 -10.43 -23.94 2.56
C MET A 31 -10.85 -24.67 1.29
N PRO A 32 -12.04 -25.29 1.28
CA PRO A 32 -12.61 -25.89 0.07
C PRO A 32 -12.88 -24.78 -0.96
N ASP A 33 -13.27 -25.17 -2.18
CA ASP A 33 -13.78 -24.24 -3.19
C ASP A 33 -15.15 -23.71 -2.74
N GLY A 34 -15.14 -22.89 -1.68
CA GLY A 34 -16.29 -22.34 -1.02
C GLY A 34 -16.75 -21.01 -1.61
N VAL A 35 -17.64 -20.33 -0.89
CA VAL A 35 -18.28 -19.07 -1.34
C VAL A 35 -17.30 -17.93 -1.63
N MET A 36 -16.07 -17.98 -1.10
CA MET A 36 -15.02 -17.00 -1.36
C MET A 36 -14.22 -17.28 -2.64
N GLY A 37 -14.48 -18.37 -3.38
CA GLY A 37 -13.74 -18.77 -4.57
C GLY A 37 -12.47 -19.58 -4.29
N GLY A 38 -12.42 -20.27 -3.15
CA GLY A 38 -11.31 -21.14 -2.76
C GLY A 38 -10.13 -20.42 -2.08
N ARG A 39 -9.14 -21.22 -1.69
CA ARG A 39 -7.98 -20.76 -0.90
C ARG A 39 -7.22 -19.59 -1.53
N VAL A 40 -7.00 -19.62 -2.85
CA VAL A 40 -6.24 -18.58 -3.54
C VAL A 40 -7.02 -17.27 -3.53
N ALA A 41 -8.30 -17.29 -3.82
CA ALA A 41 -9.13 -16.10 -3.81
C ALA A 41 -9.27 -15.54 -2.39
N TRP A 42 -9.48 -16.38 -1.38
CA TRP A 42 -9.47 -15.97 0.03
C TRP A 42 -8.15 -15.30 0.43
N HIS A 43 -7.01 -15.92 0.08
CA HIS A 43 -5.69 -15.37 0.33
C HIS A 43 -5.52 -13.97 -0.28
N VAL A 44 -5.88 -13.81 -1.55
CA VAL A 44 -5.76 -12.50 -2.24
C VAL A 44 -6.71 -11.48 -1.62
N HIS A 45 -7.97 -11.87 -1.31
CA HIS A 45 -8.93 -11.00 -0.65
C HIS A 45 -8.42 -10.49 0.69
N GLU A 46 -7.91 -11.39 1.56
CA GLU A 46 -7.43 -11.01 2.88
C GLU A 46 -6.18 -10.14 2.84
N LEU A 47 -5.28 -10.33 1.89
CA LEU A 47 -4.12 -9.46 1.74
C LEU A 47 -4.47 -8.09 1.14
N ILE A 48 -5.49 -8.00 0.28
CA ILE A 48 -5.94 -6.73 -0.30
C ILE A 48 -6.87 -6.00 0.69
N PHE A 49 -8.02 -6.60 1.02
CA PHE A 49 -9.07 -5.94 1.81
C PHE A 49 -8.89 -6.12 3.33
N GLY A 50 -8.03 -7.04 3.74
CA GLY A 50 -7.61 -7.17 5.14
C GLY A 50 -6.36 -6.33 5.43
N VAL A 51 -5.23 -6.68 4.85
CA VAL A 51 -3.93 -6.07 5.18
C VAL A 51 -3.77 -4.69 4.54
N ALA A 52 -3.84 -4.60 3.19
CA ALA A 52 -3.57 -3.35 2.50
C ALA A 52 -4.62 -2.28 2.84
N LEU A 53 -5.90 -2.64 2.87
CA LEU A 53 -6.97 -1.69 3.18
C LEU A 53 -6.91 -1.18 4.63
N ALA A 54 -6.46 -1.99 5.61
CA ALA A 54 -6.19 -1.50 6.96
C ALA A 54 -5.06 -0.46 6.98
N SER A 55 -3.95 -0.74 6.28
CA SER A 55 -2.85 0.23 6.14
C SER A 55 -3.30 1.52 5.46
N ILE A 56 -4.11 1.42 4.41
CA ILE A 56 -4.69 2.55 3.69
C ILE A 56 -5.61 3.38 4.60
N ALA A 57 -6.47 2.73 5.38
CA ALA A 57 -7.33 3.43 6.34
C ALA A 57 -6.50 4.19 7.38
N GLY A 58 -5.49 3.55 7.97
CA GLY A 58 -4.57 4.20 8.89
C GLY A 58 -3.88 5.40 8.27
N PHE A 59 -3.38 5.27 7.05
CA PHE A 59 -2.74 6.35 6.30
C PHE A 59 -3.74 7.49 5.99
N LEU A 60 -4.89 7.21 5.39
CA LEU A 60 -5.85 8.23 4.99
C LEU A 60 -6.41 9.01 6.18
N LEU A 61 -6.74 8.33 7.28
CA LEU A 61 -7.26 8.97 8.49
C LEU A 61 -6.22 9.86 9.20
N THR A 62 -4.96 9.73 8.84
CA THR A 62 -3.85 10.55 9.34
C THR A 62 -3.49 11.65 8.36
N ALA A 63 -3.27 11.29 7.09
CA ALA A 63 -2.79 12.20 6.07
C ALA A 63 -3.85 13.20 5.60
N ILE A 64 -5.13 12.82 5.50
CA ILE A 64 -6.19 13.73 5.05
C ILE A 64 -6.40 14.90 6.02
N PRO A 65 -6.53 14.71 7.34
CA PRO A 65 -6.55 15.81 8.28
C PRO A 65 -5.35 16.75 8.15
N GLU A 66 -4.14 16.21 8.00
CA GLU A 66 -2.93 17.01 7.80
C GLU A 66 -2.98 17.83 6.50
N PHE A 67 -3.41 17.21 5.38
CA PHE A 67 -3.46 17.87 4.08
C PHE A 67 -4.56 18.91 3.94
N THR A 68 -5.66 18.76 4.69
CA THR A 68 -6.86 19.59 4.56
C THR A 68 -7.09 20.53 5.74
N GLY A 69 -6.28 20.43 6.80
CA GLY A 69 -6.49 21.16 8.05
C GLY A 69 -7.76 20.73 8.78
N SER A 70 -8.34 19.57 8.46
CA SER A 70 -9.57 19.09 9.12
C SER A 70 -9.27 18.40 10.45
N ALA A 71 -10.31 18.28 11.30
CA ALA A 71 -10.16 17.62 12.59
C ALA A 71 -9.82 16.12 12.42
N PRO A 72 -8.91 15.57 13.23
CA PRO A 72 -8.56 14.15 13.19
C PRO A 72 -9.74 13.26 13.63
N VAL A 73 -9.79 12.04 13.08
CA VAL A 73 -10.78 11.03 13.44
C VAL A 73 -10.31 10.28 14.67
N GLN A 74 -11.05 10.38 15.77
CA GLN A 74 -10.67 9.86 17.09
C GLN A 74 -11.85 9.21 17.82
N GLY A 75 -11.52 8.50 18.92
CA GLY A 75 -12.49 8.01 19.88
C GLY A 75 -13.51 7.03 19.28
N ARG A 76 -14.81 7.26 19.58
CA ARG A 76 -15.89 6.35 19.17
C ARG A 76 -15.99 6.17 17.65
N ARG A 77 -15.80 7.25 16.86
CA ARG A 77 -15.87 7.17 15.39
C ARG A 77 -14.81 6.22 14.83
N LEU A 78 -13.59 6.33 15.36
CA LEU A 78 -12.49 5.42 14.98
C LEU A 78 -12.75 3.99 15.45
N ALA A 79 -13.26 3.79 16.67
CA ALA A 79 -13.58 2.47 17.21
C ALA A 79 -14.67 1.76 16.38
N VAL A 80 -15.71 2.47 15.94
CA VAL A 80 -16.77 1.91 15.07
C VAL A 80 -16.19 1.52 13.71
N LEU A 81 -15.35 2.38 13.11
CA LEU A 81 -14.71 2.05 11.83
C LEU A 81 -13.83 0.80 11.96
N PHE A 82 -13.02 0.72 13.01
CA PHE A 82 -12.20 -0.46 13.30
C PHE A 82 -13.04 -1.72 13.54
N GLY A 83 -14.18 -1.57 14.22
CA GLY A 83 -15.15 -2.65 14.43
C GLY A 83 -15.72 -3.21 13.13
N TRP A 84 -16.03 -2.36 12.13
CA TRP A 84 -16.43 -2.81 10.80
C TRP A 84 -15.34 -3.62 10.10
N TRP A 85 -14.09 -3.15 10.16
CA TRP A 85 -12.96 -3.89 9.60
C TRP A 85 -12.81 -5.27 10.26
N LEU A 86 -12.85 -5.33 11.59
CA LEU A 86 -12.74 -6.59 12.34
C LEU A 86 -13.89 -7.54 12.00
N ALA A 87 -15.13 -7.04 11.94
CA ALA A 87 -16.30 -7.82 11.57
C ALA A 87 -16.17 -8.40 10.15
N ALA A 88 -15.60 -7.64 9.20
CA ALA A 88 -15.32 -8.13 7.86
C ALA A 88 -14.27 -9.26 7.87
N ARG A 89 -13.22 -9.18 8.70
CA ARG A 89 -12.23 -10.28 8.81
C ARG A 89 -12.85 -11.54 9.39
N LEU A 90 -13.68 -11.41 10.41
CA LEU A 90 -14.43 -12.54 10.97
C LEU A 90 -15.44 -13.11 9.95
N GLY A 91 -16.12 -12.24 9.20
CA GLY A 91 -17.02 -12.65 8.12
C GLY A 91 -16.29 -13.43 7.01
N ALA A 92 -15.11 -13.01 6.61
CA ALA A 92 -14.28 -13.72 5.61
C ALA A 92 -13.78 -15.08 6.13
N LEU A 93 -13.40 -15.15 7.41
CA LEU A 93 -12.95 -16.39 8.04
C LEU A 93 -14.08 -17.44 8.14
N LEU A 94 -15.29 -16.98 8.42
CA LEU A 94 -16.47 -17.83 8.63
C LEU A 94 -17.37 -17.96 7.41
N ALA A 95 -16.98 -17.41 6.25
CA ALA A 95 -17.82 -17.32 5.07
C ALA A 95 -18.37 -18.68 4.59
N ASP A 96 -17.57 -19.73 4.69
CA ASP A 96 -18.00 -21.09 4.29
C ASP A 96 -19.01 -21.71 5.27
N THR A 97 -19.15 -21.17 6.49
CA THR A 97 -20.10 -21.70 7.49
C THR A 97 -21.36 -20.83 7.60
N VAL A 98 -21.24 -19.51 7.55
CA VAL A 98 -22.37 -18.56 7.74
C VAL A 98 -22.80 -17.87 6.45
N GLY A 99 -22.13 -18.18 5.33
CA GLY A 99 -22.35 -17.52 4.04
C GLY A 99 -21.61 -16.18 3.93
N ILE A 100 -21.62 -15.60 2.73
CA ILE A 100 -20.87 -14.38 2.40
C ILE A 100 -21.58 -13.08 2.85
N ILE A 101 -22.85 -13.11 3.22
CA ILE A 101 -23.65 -11.92 3.56
C ILE A 101 -23.08 -11.14 4.75
N PRO A 102 -22.65 -11.77 5.87
CA PRO A 102 -22.02 -11.03 6.98
C PRO A 102 -20.75 -10.28 6.54
N LEU A 103 -19.92 -10.91 5.70
CA LEU A 103 -18.76 -10.26 5.10
C LEU A 103 -19.20 -9.06 4.26
N ALA A 104 -20.19 -9.23 3.38
CA ALA A 104 -20.66 -8.18 2.48
C ALA A 104 -21.17 -6.95 3.25
N ILE A 105 -21.95 -7.14 4.31
CA ILE A 105 -22.46 -6.07 5.16
C ILE A 105 -21.30 -5.36 5.88
N ALA A 106 -20.38 -6.11 6.45
CA ALA A 106 -19.26 -5.54 7.21
C ALA A 106 -18.28 -4.78 6.30
N SER A 107 -17.94 -5.32 5.12
CA SER A 107 -17.10 -4.66 4.12
C SER A 107 -17.75 -3.40 3.58
N ALA A 108 -19.03 -3.44 3.20
CA ALA A 108 -19.75 -2.26 2.76
C ALA A 108 -19.82 -1.19 3.87
N GLY A 109 -20.10 -1.60 5.12
CA GLY A 109 -20.10 -0.71 6.28
C GLY A 109 -18.74 -0.04 6.48
N PHE A 110 -17.64 -0.80 6.36
CA PHE A 110 -16.29 -0.27 6.45
C PHE A 110 -15.98 0.74 5.34
N MET A 111 -16.22 0.37 4.08
CA MET A 111 -15.90 1.21 2.92
C MET A 111 -16.72 2.51 2.91
N LEU A 112 -18.02 2.42 3.17
CA LEU A 112 -18.91 3.59 3.23
C LEU A 112 -18.56 4.52 4.41
N HIS A 113 -18.24 3.94 5.57
CA HIS A 113 -17.84 4.75 6.74
C HIS A 113 -16.49 5.42 6.50
N LEU A 114 -15.50 4.70 5.95
CA LEU A 114 -14.20 5.28 5.59
C LEU A 114 -14.37 6.40 4.55
N ALA A 115 -15.16 6.17 3.51
CA ALA A 115 -15.45 7.18 2.50
C ALA A 115 -16.14 8.42 3.10
N ALA A 116 -17.11 8.24 4.02
CA ALA A 116 -17.79 9.34 4.71
C ALA A 116 -16.86 10.17 5.60
N LEU A 117 -15.78 9.58 6.11
CA LEU A 117 -14.76 10.29 6.89
C LEU A 117 -13.72 11.00 6.00
N VAL A 118 -13.35 10.41 4.87
CA VAL A 118 -12.25 10.88 4.00
C VAL A 118 -12.73 11.85 2.92
N ALA A 119 -13.86 11.59 2.25
CA ALA A 119 -14.28 12.35 1.09
C ALA A 119 -14.69 13.80 1.39
N PRO A 120 -15.46 14.12 2.45
CA PRO A 120 -15.89 15.49 2.69
C PRO A 120 -14.76 16.50 2.94
N PRO A 121 -13.72 16.21 3.75
CA PRO A 121 -12.58 17.10 3.91
C PRO A 121 -11.85 17.37 2.60
N VAL A 122 -11.60 16.31 1.80
CA VAL A 122 -10.93 16.43 0.51
C VAL A 122 -11.77 17.25 -0.49
N TRP A 123 -13.09 17.03 -0.51
CA TRP A 123 -13.99 17.75 -1.41
C TRP A 123 -14.05 19.25 -1.10
N ARG A 124 -14.00 19.63 0.19
CA ARG A 124 -14.03 21.01 0.66
C ARG A 124 -12.69 21.73 0.57
N ALA A 125 -11.58 20.97 0.47
CA ALA A 125 -10.24 21.54 0.41
C ALA A 125 -10.04 22.39 -0.87
N PRO A 126 -9.40 23.56 -0.78
CA PRO A 126 -9.08 24.40 -1.93
C PRO A 126 -8.31 23.62 -3.00
N GLY A 127 -8.68 23.81 -4.27
CA GLY A 127 -8.04 23.16 -5.41
C GLY A 127 -8.24 21.65 -5.52
N ARG A 128 -8.84 20.99 -4.52
CA ARG A 128 -9.14 19.55 -4.53
C ARG A 128 -7.94 18.66 -4.89
N LEU A 129 -6.75 19.03 -4.45
CA LEU A 129 -5.47 18.40 -4.84
C LEU A 129 -5.36 16.91 -4.44
N HIS A 130 -6.22 16.46 -3.51
CA HIS A 130 -6.17 15.10 -2.94
C HIS A 130 -7.30 14.19 -3.44
N MET A 131 -8.07 14.59 -4.48
CA MET A 131 -9.17 13.81 -5.02
C MET A 131 -8.77 12.42 -5.51
N GLY A 132 -7.50 12.24 -5.92
CA GLY A 132 -6.96 10.93 -6.30
C GLY A 132 -7.17 9.84 -5.24
N PHE A 133 -7.09 10.19 -3.95
CA PHE A 133 -7.39 9.24 -2.86
C PHE A 133 -8.87 8.86 -2.80
N VAL A 134 -9.75 9.82 -3.02
CA VAL A 134 -11.21 9.57 -3.02
C VAL A 134 -11.60 8.69 -4.21
N TYR A 135 -11.03 8.97 -5.40
CA TYR A 135 -11.27 8.13 -6.58
C TYR A 135 -10.74 6.71 -6.41
N ALA A 136 -9.52 6.55 -5.85
CA ALA A 136 -8.97 5.23 -5.57
C ALA A 136 -9.80 4.46 -4.53
N LEU A 137 -10.27 5.13 -3.48
CA LEU A 137 -11.15 4.52 -2.48
C LEU A 137 -12.50 4.10 -3.09
N ALA A 138 -13.10 4.93 -3.93
CA ALA A 138 -14.32 4.59 -4.66
C ALA A 138 -14.11 3.40 -5.61
N ALA A 139 -12.97 3.36 -6.33
CA ALA A 139 -12.63 2.23 -7.17
C ALA A 139 -12.43 0.95 -6.37
N LEU A 140 -11.75 0.99 -5.20
CA LEU A 140 -11.63 -0.15 -4.30
C LEU A 140 -13.02 -0.63 -3.81
N ALA A 141 -13.91 0.28 -3.45
CA ALA A 141 -15.28 -0.07 -3.05
C ALA A 141 -16.06 -0.73 -4.18
N CYS A 142 -15.93 -0.22 -5.41
CA CYS A 142 -16.57 -0.81 -6.60
C CYS A 142 -16.05 -2.22 -6.89
N VAL A 143 -14.73 -2.44 -6.84
CA VAL A 143 -14.17 -3.76 -7.14
C VAL A 143 -14.45 -4.77 -6.01
N GLU A 144 -14.46 -4.35 -4.74
CA GLU A 144 -14.89 -5.21 -3.62
C GLU A 144 -16.37 -5.58 -3.74
N GLY A 145 -17.24 -4.60 -4.05
CA GLY A 145 -18.66 -4.85 -4.31
C GLY A 145 -18.86 -5.83 -5.46
N GLY A 146 -18.11 -5.66 -6.56
CA GLY A 146 -18.13 -6.59 -7.69
C GLY A 146 -17.68 -8.00 -7.31
N TYR A 147 -16.60 -8.13 -6.52
CA TYR A 147 -16.16 -9.39 -5.96
C TYR A 147 -17.27 -10.08 -5.13
N LEU A 148 -17.90 -9.35 -4.21
CA LEU A 148 -18.96 -9.87 -3.35
C LEU A 148 -20.19 -10.31 -4.16
N VAL A 149 -20.58 -9.55 -5.18
CA VAL A 149 -21.69 -9.91 -6.08
C VAL A 149 -21.33 -11.13 -6.92
N ALA A 150 -20.09 -11.23 -7.44
CA ALA A 150 -19.62 -12.39 -8.17
C ALA A 150 -19.65 -13.66 -7.29
N ALA A 151 -19.16 -13.54 -6.05
CA ALA A 151 -19.16 -14.63 -5.07
C ALA A 151 -20.59 -15.07 -4.72
N LEU A 152 -21.53 -14.13 -4.50
CA LEU A 152 -22.94 -14.45 -4.26
C LEU A 152 -23.61 -15.19 -5.42
N ARG A 153 -23.15 -14.94 -6.66
CA ARG A 153 -23.68 -15.57 -7.87
C ARG A 153 -22.93 -16.81 -8.30
N GLY A 154 -21.90 -17.23 -7.56
CA GLY A 154 -21.02 -18.33 -7.97
C GLY A 154 -20.23 -18.04 -9.27
N ALA A 155 -20.02 -16.76 -9.59
CA ALA A 155 -19.29 -16.33 -10.77
C ALA A 155 -17.79 -16.18 -10.47
N ALA A 156 -16.96 -15.98 -11.51
CA ALA A 156 -15.52 -15.84 -11.38
C ALA A 156 -15.15 -14.59 -10.54
N VAL A 157 -14.48 -14.79 -9.41
CA VAL A 157 -14.09 -13.73 -8.46
C VAL A 157 -12.71 -13.15 -8.74
N MET A 158 -11.80 -13.91 -9.36
CA MET A 158 -10.41 -13.50 -9.59
C MET A 158 -10.24 -12.23 -10.44
N PRO A 159 -11.05 -11.96 -11.48
CA PRO A 159 -10.95 -10.70 -12.22
C PRO A 159 -11.10 -9.47 -11.31
N TRP A 160 -12.02 -9.50 -10.35
CA TRP A 160 -12.24 -8.41 -9.40
C TRP A 160 -11.04 -8.22 -8.47
N LEU A 161 -10.45 -9.30 -7.98
CA LEU A 161 -9.27 -9.26 -7.11
C LEU A 161 -8.02 -8.76 -7.86
N THR A 162 -7.86 -9.13 -9.13
CA THR A 162 -6.76 -8.60 -9.96
C THR A 162 -6.97 -7.12 -10.29
N ALA A 163 -8.21 -6.69 -10.52
CA ALA A 163 -8.53 -5.26 -10.66
C ALA A 163 -8.23 -4.48 -9.38
N ALA A 164 -8.56 -5.03 -8.21
CA ALA A 164 -8.22 -4.41 -6.92
C ALA A 164 -6.71 -4.23 -6.77
N ALA A 165 -5.89 -5.21 -7.16
CA ALA A 165 -4.43 -5.09 -7.18
C ALA A 165 -3.97 -3.93 -8.07
N GLY A 166 -4.57 -3.74 -9.25
CA GLY A 166 -4.28 -2.60 -10.12
C GLY A 166 -4.62 -1.25 -9.48
N VAL A 167 -5.78 -1.14 -8.82
CA VAL A 167 -6.16 0.07 -8.07
C VAL A 167 -5.17 0.36 -6.94
N LEU A 168 -4.68 -0.68 -6.23
CA LEU A 168 -3.65 -0.53 -5.21
C LEU A 168 -2.33 0.00 -5.79
N MET A 169 -1.91 -0.45 -6.99
CA MET A 169 -0.70 0.07 -7.65
C MET A 169 -0.86 1.56 -7.98
N VAL A 170 -2.02 1.98 -8.49
CA VAL A 170 -2.32 3.41 -8.69
C VAL A 170 -2.24 4.19 -7.37
N LEU A 171 -2.84 3.65 -6.30
CA LEU A 171 -2.82 4.30 -4.98
C LEU A 171 -1.40 4.43 -4.42
N ILE A 172 -0.53 3.41 -4.64
CA ILE A 172 0.89 3.49 -4.25
C ILE A 172 1.58 4.63 -5.00
N VAL A 173 1.39 4.75 -6.31
CA VAL A 173 2.00 5.85 -7.09
C VAL A 173 1.56 7.21 -6.56
N ILE A 174 0.29 7.38 -6.19
CA ILE A 174 -0.24 8.61 -5.62
C ILE A 174 0.38 8.89 -4.23
N SER A 175 0.35 7.91 -3.33
CA SER A 175 0.79 8.09 -1.94
C SER A 175 2.31 8.20 -1.80
N MET A 176 3.05 7.33 -2.49
CA MET A 176 4.51 7.34 -2.44
C MET A 176 5.10 8.62 -3.04
N SER A 177 4.46 9.22 -4.06
CA SER A 177 4.92 10.51 -4.59
C SER A 177 4.91 11.63 -3.53
N ARG A 178 4.05 11.56 -2.51
CA ARG A 178 4.00 12.52 -1.40
C ARG A 178 5.06 12.22 -0.34
N ILE A 179 5.20 10.94 0.02
CA ILE A 179 6.15 10.50 1.04
C ILE A 179 7.59 10.68 0.53
N SER A 180 7.87 10.32 -0.71
CA SER A 180 9.18 10.49 -1.30
C SER A 180 9.57 11.96 -1.45
N LEU A 181 8.62 12.86 -1.77
CA LEU A 181 8.90 14.30 -1.85
C LEU A 181 9.50 14.83 -0.53
N ARG A 182 8.99 14.38 0.60
CA ARG A 182 9.49 14.77 1.92
C ARG A 182 10.83 14.09 2.23
N LEU A 183 10.84 12.75 2.25
CA LEU A 183 12.02 12.00 2.73
C LEU A 183 13.26 12.19 1.86
N VAL A 184 13.10 12.36 0.55
CA VAL A 184 14.23 12.63 -0.34
C VAL A 184 14.79 14.03 -0.09
N ASN A 185 13.94 15.05 0.03
CA ASN A 185 14.39 16.42 0.28
C ASN A 185 15.01 16.56 1.69
N ASP A 186 14.44 15.90 2.72
CA ASP A 186 15.05 15.84 4.05
C ASP A 186 16.45 15.21 3.99
N ALA A 187 16.63 14.14 3.19
CA ALA A 187 17.93 13.48 3.02
C ALA A 187 18.95 14.34 2.25
N LEU A 188 18.50 15.12 1.27
CA LEU A 188 19.35 16.10 0.55
C LEU A 188 19.80 17.20 1.48
N GLN A 189 18.89 17.80 2.25
CA GLN A 189 19.21 18.84 3.23
C GLN A 189 20.17 18.35 4.32
N ALA A 190 19.94 17.15 4.86
CA ALA A 190 20.80 16.58 5.92
C ALA A 190 22.26 16.38 5.47
N ARG A 191 22.51 16.30 4.16
CA ARG A 191 23.86 16.14 3.57
C ARG A 191 24.48 17.46 3.11
N GLY A 192 23.73 18.56 3.11
CA GLY A 192 24.18 19.82 2.53
C GLY A 192 24.41 19.72 1.01
N ASP A 193 23.71 18.80 0.34
CA ASP A 193 23.81 18.64 -1.10
C ASP A 193 23.15 19.83 -1.82
N GLU A 194 23.91 20.54 -2.65
CA GLU A 194 23.43 21.66 -3.49
C GLU A 194 22.60 21.18 -4.70
N HIS A 195 22.14 19.94 -4.71
CA HIS A 195 21.29 19.43 -5.78
C HIS A 195 19.93 20.14 -5.78
N PRO A 196 19.34 20.35 -6.97
CA PRO A 196 17.99 20.87 -7.04
C PRO A 196 17.04 19.95 -6.27
N PRO A 197 15.99 20.50 -5.63
CA PRO A 197 15.06 19.71 -4.83
C PRO A 197 14.41 18.63 -5.69
N TYR A 198 14.23 17.45 -5.08
CA TYR A 198 13.47 16.37 -5.70
C TYR A 198 12.01 16.82 -5.91
N LEU A 199 11.53 16.64 -7.13
CA LEU A 199 10.16 16.96 -7.53
C LEU A 199 9.51 15.69 -8.09
N ALA A 200 8.44 15.23 -7.47
CA ALA A 200 7.59 14.17 -8.04
C ALA A 200 6.75 14.76 -9.18
N ARG A 201 7.30 14.82 -10.40
CA ARG A 201 6.71 15.54 -11.53
C ARG A 201 5.35 14.98 -11.95
N PRO A 202 4.27 15.79 -11.92
CA PRO A 202 2.92 15.33 -12.25
C PRO A 202 2.79 14.62 -13.61
N PRO A 203 3.44 15.06 -14.71
CA PRO A 203 3.31 14.37 -16.00
C PRO A 203 3.80 12.92 -15.96
N ARG A 204 4.95 12.63 -15.33
CA ARG A 204 5.49 11.26 -15.22
C ARG A 204 4.62 10.39 -14.32
N ARG A 205 4.19 10.95 -13.18
CA ARG A 205 3.28 10.27 -12.25
C ARG A 205 1.95 9.94 -12.94
N ASN A 206 1.34 10.89 -13.62
CA ASN A 206 0.05 10.71 -14.29
C ASN A 206 0.16 9.71 -15.45
N LEU A 207 1.27 9.69 -16.18
CA LEU A 207 1.54 8.66 -17.20
C LEU A 207 1.57 7.26 -16.61
N ALA A 208 2.27 7.07 -15.48
CA ALA A 208 2.31 5.79 -14.79
C ALA A 208 0.91 5.37 -14.32
N ILE A 209 0.14 6.27 -13.70
CA ILE A 209 -1.24 6.02 -13.29
C ILE A 209 -2.11 5.62 -14.48
N ALA A 210 -2.04 6.35 -15.59
CA ALA A 210 -2.84 6.06 -16.79
C ALA A 210 -2.48 4.71 -17.41
N ALA A 211 -1.18 4.39 -17.52
CA ALA A 211 -0.72 3.10 -18.05
C ALA A 211 -1.16 1.92 -17.19
N ILE A 212 -1.06 2.04 -15.85
CA ILE A 212 -1.53 1.02 -14.91
C ILE A 212 -3.05 0.86 -14.99
N ALA A 213 -3.81 1.96 -15.03
CA ALA A 213 -5.26 1.92 -15.12
C ALA A 213 -5.73 1.27 -16.43
N LEU A 214 -5.07 1.59 -17.55
CA LEU A 214 -5.38 1.02 -18.85
C LEU A 214 -5.09 -0.49 -18.90
N TYR A 215 -3.91 -0.92 -18.38
CA TYR A 215 -3.60 -2.34 -18.23
C TYR A 215 -4.66 -3.05 -17.37
N THR A 216 -4.99 -2.46 -16.22
CA THR A 216 -5.97 -3.05 -15.29
C THR A 216 -7.35 -3.21 -15.94
N GLY A 217 -7.80 -2.21 -16.70
CA GLY A 217 -9.07 -2.27 -17.41
C GLY A 217 -9.09 -3.34 -18.50
N VAL A 218 -8.01 -3.44 -19.29
CA VAL A 218 -7.92 -4.48 -20.34
C VAL A 218 -7.78 -5.87 -19.73
N GLU A 219 -6.98 -6.07 -18.70
CA GLU A 219 -6.87 -7.37 -18.02
C GLU A 219 -8.21 -7.79 -17.37
N PHE A 220 -9.01 -6.85 -16.88
CA PHE A 220 -10.34 -7.11 -16.34
C PHE A 220 -11.33 -7.54 -17.41
N LEU A 221 -11.34 -6.85 -18.57
CA LEU A 221 -12.31 -7.11 -19.66
C LEU A 221 -11.90 -8.27 -20.55
N LEU A 222 -10.59 -8.48 -20.76
CA LEU A 222 -10.00 -9.46 -21.68
C LEU A 222 -8.86 -10.20 -20.98
N PRO A 223 -9.16 -11.03 -19.94
CA PRO A 223 -8.14 -11.71 -19.16
C PRO A 223 -7.22 -12.57 -20.03
N GLY A 224 -5.92 -12.45 -19.82
CA GLY A 224 -4.91 -13.24 -20.53
C GLY A 224 -4.66 -12.85 -21.98
N ASN A 225 -5.24 -11.73 -22.48
CA ASN A 225 -5.04 -11.26 -23.84
C ASN A 225 -3.64 -10.67 -24.05
N THR A 226 -3.05 -10.87 -25.23
CA THR A 226 -1.74 -10.32 -25.62
C THR A 226 -1.68 -8.78 -25.60
N ILE A 227 -2.82 -8.09 -25.85
CA ILE A 227 -2.93 -6.64 -25.69
C ILE A 227 -2.57 -6.24 -24.25
N GLY A 228 -3.07 -6.99 -23.25
CA GLY A 228 -2.67 -6.82 -21.85
C GLY A 228 -1.16 -6.94 -21.64
N GLY A 229 -0.49 -7.82 -22.39
CA GLY A 229 0.96 -7.99 -22.35
C GLY A 229 1.71 -6.70 -22.75
N TRP A 230 1.34 -6.09 -23.86
CA TRP A 230 1.93 -4.82 -24.30
C TRP A 230 1.64 -3.66 -23.37
N LEU A 231 0.40 -3.61 -22.81
CA LEU A 231 0.04 -2.58 -21.86
C LEU A 231 0.76 -2.75 -20.51
N ALA A 232 1.02 -4.00 -20.07
CA ALA A 232 1.86 -4.26 -18.90
C ALA A 232 3.29 -3.77 -19.12
N LEU A 233 3.89 -4.01 -20.31
CA LEU A 233 5.20 -3.47 -20.65
C LEU A 233 5.20 -1.94 -20.71
N ALA A 234 4.13 -1.33 -21.23
CA ALA A 234 3.96 0.13 -21.22
C ALA A 234 3.87 0.68 -19.79
N ALA A 235 3.16 -0.01 -18.88
CA ALA A 235 3.11 0.34 -17.46
C ALA A 235 4.48 0.22 -16.79
N ALA A 236 5.24 -0.85 -17.10
CA ALA A 236 6.63 -1.01 -16.64
C ALA A 236 7.51 0.15 -17.11
N ALA A 237 7.45 0.51 -18.39
CA ALA A 237 8.22 1.62 -18.95
C ALA A 237 7.82 2.97 -18.31
N ALA A 238 6.54 3.20 -18.08
CA ALA A 238 6.04 4.41 -17.40
C ALA A 238 6.52 4.48 -15.94
N MET A 239 6.56 3.37 -15.23
CA MET A 239 7.12 3.29 -13.87
C MET A 239 8.63 3.53 -13.86
N LEU A 240 9.38 2.99 -14.83
CA LEU A 240 10.82 3.28 -14.98
C LEU A 240 11.06 4.76 -15.34
N ASN A 241 10.20 5.35 -16.19
CA ASN A 241 10.28 6.78 -16.49
C ASN A 241 10.05 7.67 -15.25
N LEU A 242 9.22 7.23 -14.30
CA LEU A 242 9.03 7.92 -13.01
C LEU A 242 10.33 7.96 -12.19
N LEU A 243 11.15 6.92 -12.27
CA LEU A 243 12.46 6.86 -11.60
C LEU A 243 13.48 7.88 -12.15
N ASN A 244 13.27 8.47 -13.32
CA ASN A 244 14.10 9.58 -13.82
C ASN A 244 14.00 10.85 -12.97
N ASP A 245 13.04 10.96 -12.05
CA ASP A 245 13.01 12.06 -11.09
C ASP A 245 13.99 11.85 -9.90
N TRP A 246 14.58 10.64 -9.76
CA TRP A 246 15.41 10.23 -8.62
C TRP A 246 16.92 10.44 -8.85
N HIS A 247 17.32 11.47 -9.59
CA HIS A 247 18.72 11.88 -9.72
C HIS A 247 19.18 12.67 -8.48
N VAL A 248 19.26 11.98 -7.34
CA VAL A 248 19.52 12.56 -6.02
C VAL A 248 20.89 12.17 -5.48
N GLY A 249 21.78 11.72 -6.34
CA GLY A 249 23.17 11.39 -6.02
C GLY A 249 23.29 10.37 -4.88
N ARG A 250 24.22 10.63 -3.95
CA ARG A 250 24.47 9.72 -2.81
C ARG A 250 23.32 9.66 -1.81
N SER A 251 22.40 10.63 -1.81
CA SER A 251 21.22 10.64 -0.94
C SER A 251 20.26 9.49 -1.26
N LEU A 252 20.31 8.90 -2.47
CA LEU A 252 19.58 7.70 -2.85
C LEU A 252 19.89 6.51 -1.90
N PHE A 253 21.14 6.37 -1.45
CA PHE A 253 21.56 5.25 -0.61
C PHE A 253 21.27 5.48 0.88
N SER A 254 20.47 6.46 1.24
CA SER A 254 20.01 6.59 2.61
C SER A 254 19.00 5.48 2.95
N ARG A 255 18.95 5.12 4.24
CA ARG A 255 18.07 4.07 4.79
C ARG A 255 16.59 4.30 4.46
N TRP A 256 16.17 5.56 4.36
CA TRP A 256 14.79 5.94 4.17
C TRP A 256 14.43 6.18 2.70
N VAL A 257 15.40 6.51 1.84
CA VAL A 257 15.20 6.84 0.42
C VAL A 257 15.28 5.60 -0.46
N LEU A 258 16.31 4.75 -0.25
CA LEU A 258 16.53 3.56 -1.07
C LEU A 258 15.33 2.58 -1.11
N PRO A 259 14.65 2.30 0.02
CA PRO A 259 13.46 1.44 -0.02
C PRO A 259 12.31 2.04 -0.82
N LEU A 260 12.11 3.37 -0.80
CA LEU A 260 11.08 4.03 -1.61
C LEU A 260 11.37 3.91 -3.10
N TYR A 261 12.64 4.08 -3.50
CA TYR A 261 13.08 3.78 -4.86
C TYR A 261 12.80 2.32 -5.23
N GLY A 262 13.09 1.39 -4.30
CA GLY A 262 12.82 -0.04 -4.44
C GLY A 262 11.35 -0.37 -4.68
N VAL A 263 10.41 0.35 -4.02
CA VAL A 263 8.97 0.20 -4.27
C VAL A 263 8.64 0.39 -5.75
N TYR A 264 9.12 1.47 -6.37
CA TYR A 264 8.87 1.74 -7.79
C TYR A 264 9.55 0.73 -8.70
N CYS A 265 10.78 0.29 -8.35
CA CYS A 265 11.49 -0.77 -9.09
C CYS A 265 10.71 -2.09 -9.06
N PHE A 266 10.22 -2.52 -7.90
CA PHE A 266 9.45 -3.76 -7.80
C PHE A 266 8.15 -3.71 -8.58
N ILE A 267 7.45 -2.58 -8.61
CA ILE A 267 6.25 -2.39 -9.42
C ILE A 267 6.61 -2.44 -10.91
N ALA A 268 7.64 -1.73 -11.35
CA ALA A 268 8.10 -1.73 -12.74
C ALA A 268 8.47 -3.14 -13.22
N LEU A 269 9.31 -3.85 -12.44
CA LEU A 269 9.74 -5.21 -12.76
C LEU A 269 8.57 -6.20 -12.71
N GLY A 270 7.62 -6.02 -11.79
CA GLY A 270 6.41 -6.83 -11.70
C GLY A 270 5.55 -6.71 -12.97
N TYR A 271 5.32 -5.47 -13.45
CA TYR A 271 4.63 -5.25 -14.71
C TYR A 271 5.41 -5.78 -15.92
N ALA A 272 6.75 -5.67 -15.93
CA ALA A 272 7.58 -6.26 -16.98
C ALA A 272 7.41 -7.79 -17.04
N LEU A 273 7.45 -8.47 -15.89
CA LEU A 273 7.22 -9.91 -15.83
C LEU A 273 5.79 -10.29 -16.26
N LEU A 274 4.77 -9.51 -15.86
CA LEU A 274 3.39 -9.73 -16.33
C LEU A 274 3.29 -9.61 -17.85
N GLY A 275 3.89 -8.56 -18.41
CA GLY A 275 3.90 -8.34 -19.85
C GLY A 275 4.58 -9.49 -20.60
N LEU A 276 5.75 -9.90 -20.19
CA LEU A 276 6.50 -11.03 -20.78
C LEU A 276 5.70 -12.34 -20.67
N SER A 277 5.08 -12.61 -19.52
CA SER A 277 4.26 -13.81 -19.31
C SER A 277 3.06 -13.84 -20.27
N LEU A 278 2.33 -12.72 -20.41
CA LEU A 278 1.19 -12.59 -21.35
C LEU A 278 1.62 -12.70 -22.81
N LEU A 279 2.87 -12.36 -23.15
CA LEU A 279 3.44 -12.50 -24.47
C LEU A 279 4.11 -13.86 -24.74
N GLY A 280 3.98 -14.82 -23.84
CA GLY A 280 4.39 -16.21 -24.06
C GLY A 280 5.78 -16.58 -23.55
N ALA A 281 6.32 -15.87 -22.57
CA ALA A 281 7.66 -16.17 -22.01
C ALA A 281 7.74 -17.47 -21.16
N GLY A 282 6.66 -18.24 -21.03
CA GLY A 282 6.69 -19.59 -20.45
C GLY A 282 6.67 -19.68 -18.93
N PHE A 283 6.51 -18.57 -18.20
CA PHE A 283 6.36 -18.56 -16.74
C PHE A 283 4.99 -17.96 -16.31
N PRO A 284 4.48 -18.30 -15.11
CA PRO A 284 3.13 -17.91 -14.71
C PRO A 284 3.03 -16.42 -14.35
N LEU A 285 1.87 -15.80 -14.60
CA LEU A 285 1.53 -14.43 -14.20
C LEU A 285 1.75 -14.18 -12.71
N SER A 286 1.68 -15.22 -11.88
CA SER A 286 1.88 -15.08 -10.43
C SER A 286 3.29 -14.58 -10.07
N ALA A 287 4.31 -14.82 -10.89
CA ALA A 287 5.66 -14.32 -10.65
C ALA A 287 5.69 -12.78 -10.63
N GLY A 288 5.16 -12.14 -11.68
CA GLY A 288 5.07 -10.68 -11.76
C GLY A 288 4.12 -10.09 -10.69
N ARG A 289 2.95 -10.73 -10.48
CA ARG A 289 2.00 -10.28 -9.45
C ARG A 289 2.60 -10.28 -8.05
N HIS A 290 3.35 -11.31 -7.67
CA HIS A 290 3.98 -11.33 -6.34
C HIS A 290 5.16 -10.37 -6.23
N LEU A 291 5.92 -10.13 -7.30
CA LEU A 291 6.99 -9.14 -7.25
C LEU A 291 6.43 -7.74 -6.95
N MET A 292 5.34 -7.32 -7.60
CA MET A 292 4.75 -6.02 -7.33
C MET A 292 3.93 -5.97 -6.04
N LEU A 293 3.26 -7.07 -5.64
CA LEU A 293 2.42 -7.07 -4.44
C LEU A 293 3.23 -7.30 -3.16
N VAL A 294 4.18 -8.22 -3.15
CA VAL A 294 5.05 -8.45 -1.99
C VAL A 294 6.17 -7.40 -1.93
N GLY A 295 6.87 -7.19 -3.05
CA GLY A 295 7.97 -6.22 -3.13
C GLY A 295 7.47 -4.78 -3.18
N GLY A 296 6.57 -4.43 -4.10
CA GLY A 296 6.05 -3.08 -4.25
C GLY A 296 5.11 -2.68 -3.11
N LEU A 297 3.95 -3.35 -3.00
CA LEU A 297 2.93 -3.01 -2.00
C LEU A 297 3.40 -3.32 -0.57
N GLY A 298 3.98 -4.50 -0.33
CA GLY A 298 4.44 -4.89 1.01
C GLY A 298 5.50 -3.94 1.56
N LEU A 299 6.48 -3.56 0.73
CA LEU A 299 7.51 -2.58 1.11
C LEU A 299 6.91 -1.19 1.30
N ALA A 300 5.97 -0.75 0.45
CA ALA A 300 5.27 0.52 0.60
C ALA A 300 4.50 0.58 1.92
N ILE A 301 3.75 -0.46 2.26
CA ILE A 301 3.03 -0.57 3.54
C ILE A 301 4.01 -0.47 4.71
N LEU A 302 5.08 -1.26 4.70
CA LEU A 302 6.08 -1.24 5.78
C LEU A 302 6.70 0.15 5.93
N MET A 303 7.09 0.80 4.83
CA MET A 303 7.68 2.15 4.86
C MET A 303 6.72 3.20 5.38
N VAL A 304 5.45 3.18 4.94
CA VAL A 304 4.41 4.07 5.47
C VAL A 304 4.25 3.88 6.98
N MET A 305 4.16 2.64 7.43
CA MET A 305 3.98 2.33 8.85
C MET A 305 5.19 2.74 9.70
N LEU A 306 6.42 2.54 9.20
CA LEU A 306 7.67 2.92 9.86
C LEU A 306 7.82 4.44 9.97
N VAL A 307 7.49 5.18 8.93
CA VAL A 307 7.64 6.63 8.88
C VAL A 307 6.48 7.31 9.59
N SER A 308 5.26 7.16 9.08
CA SER A 308 4.11 7.91 9.62
C SER A 308 3.72 7.46 11.03
N GLY A 309 3.83 6.16 11.32
CA GLY A 309 3.54 5.63 12.66
C GLY A 309 4.40 6.26 13.76
N ARG A 310 5.67 6.53 13.49
CA ARG A 310 6.56 7.18 14.46
C ARG A 310 6.40 8.70 14.47
N THR A 311 6.43 9.34 13.31
CA THR A 311 6.35 10.81 13.24
C THR A 311 5.05 11.34 13.85
N HIS A 312 3.92 10.73 13.53
CA HIS A 312 2.63 11.12 14.11
C HIS A 312 2.40 10.64 15.55
N SER A 313 3.27 9.77 16.07
CA SER A 313 3.32 9.44 17.50
C SER A 313 4.26 10.35 18.29
N GLY A 314 4.83 11.39 17.69
CA GLY A 314 5.75 12.32 18.35
C GLY A 314 7.17 11.78 18.53
N HIS A 315 7.56 10.74 17.79
CA HIS A 315 8.88 10.13 17.84
C HIS A 315 9.70 10.45 16.59
N ALA A 316 11.01 10.58 16.73
CA ALA A 316 11.94 10.60 15.61
C ALA A 316 11.93 9.26 14.83
N LEU A 317 12.39 9.27 13.58
CA LEU A 317 12.58 8.04 12.81
C LEU A 317 13.53 7.09 13.53
N ASP A 318 13.26 5.77 13.40
CA ASP A 318 14.00 4.75 14.13
C ASP A 318 15.30 4.38 13.40
N GLU A 319 16.44 4.74 13.96
CA GLU A 319 17.76 4.46 13.40
C GLU A 319 18.32 3.09 13.80
N ARG A 320 17.60 2.30 14.60
CA ARG A 320 18.03 0.98 15.04
C ARG A 320 18.11 -0.01 13.87
N ARG A 321 18.95 -1.04 14.01
CA ARG A 321 19.23 -2.02 12.94
C ARG A 321 18.01 -2.84 12.51
N TRP A 322 17.05 -3.06 13.40
CA TRP A 322 15.86 -3.85 13.10
C TRP A 322 15.04 -3.31 11.91
N VAL A 323 15.04 -2.00 11.69
CA VAL A 323 14.37 -1.37 10.53
C VAL A 323 14.97 -1.87 9.23
N GLY A 324 16.31 -1.87 9.11
CA GLY A 324 16.98 -2.42 7.93
C GLY A 324 16.74 -3.92 7.76
N VAL A 325 16.68 -4.67 8.86
CA VAL A 325 16.36 -6.11 8.84
C VAL A 325 14.93 -6.33 8.33
N ALA A 326 13.94 -5.58 8.83
CA ALA A 326 12.55 -5.71 8.38
C ALA A 326 12.39 -5.39 6.89
N ILE A 327 13.05 -4.33 6.40
CA ILE A 327 13.10 -3.99 4.97
C ILE A 327 13.74 -5.13 4.16
N GLY A 328 14.89 -5.64 4.60
CA GLY A 328 15.59 -6.76 3.95
C GLY A 328 14.75 -8.04 3.89
N LEU A 329 13.98 -8.31 4.94
CA LEU A 329 13.05 -9.45 4.99
C LEU A 329 11.92 -9.33 3.95
N ILE A 330 11.31 -8.15 3.77
CA ILE A 330 10.30 -7.94 2.71
C ILE A 330 10.92 -8.13 1.31
N ILE A 331 12.11 -7.60 1.09
CA ILE A 331 12.84 -7.80 -0.18
C ILE A 331 13.12 -9.29 -0.42
N THR A 332 13.60 -9.99 0.59
CA THR A 332 13.84 -11.45 0.54
C THR A 332 12.55 -12.21 0.23
N ALA A 333 11.45 -11.86 0.90
CA ALA A 333 10.15 -12.48 0.65
C ALA A 333 9.70 -12.28 -0.81
N ALA A 334 9.84 -11.07 -1.35
CA ALA A 334 9.47 -10.74 -2.72
C ALA A 334 10.32 -11.54 -3.74
N LEU A 335 11.63 -11.54 -3.58
CA LEU A 335 12.55 -12.24 -4.48
C LEU A 335 12.36 -13.76 -4.43
N ALA A 336 12.28 -14.33 -3.24
CA ALA A 336 12.08 -15.78 -3.07
C ALA A 336 10.75 -16.23 -3.66
N ARG A 337 9.66 -15.45 -3.44
CA ARG A 337 8.34 -15.77 -3.98
C ARG A 337 8.27 -15.63 -5.51
N THR A 338 8.94 -14.64 -6.05
CA THR A 338 9.05 -14.43 -7.50
C THR A 338 9.87 -15.54 -8.14
N LEU A 339 11.02 -15.88 -7.58
CA LEU A 339 11.90 -16.94 -8.07
C LEU A 339 11.17 -18.31 -8.03
N TRP A 340 10.42 -18.58 -6.97
CA TRP A 340 9.55 -19.75 -6.91
C TRP A 340 8.60 -19.81 -8.11
N GLY A 341 7.97 -18.69 -8.48
CA GLY A 341 7.09 -18.60 -9.63
C GLY A 341 7.82 -18.80 -10.96
N LEU A 342 9.01 -18.26 -11.12
CA LEU A 342 9.80 -18.36 -12.34
C LEU A 342 10.34 -19.77 -12.56
N LEU A 343 10.71 -20.49 -11.50
CA LEU A 343 11.25 -21.84 -11.58
C LEU A 343 10.18 -22.92 -11.78
N SER A 344 8.90 -22.62 -11.53
CA SER A 344 7.68 -23.43 -11.81
C SER A 344 7.87 -24.94 -11.71
N GLY A 345 8.67 -25.44 -10.76
CA GLY A 345 9.05 -26.85 -10.69
C GLY A 345 8.65 -27.50 -9.37
N SER A 346 8.42 -28.82 -9.42
CA SER A 346 8.29 -29.69 -8.26
C SER A 346 9.70 -30.11 -7.80
N GLY A 347 10.11 -29.63 -6.63
CA GLY A 347 11.39 -30.07 -6.03
C GLY A 347 11.59 -29.44 -4.65
N VAL A 348 12.48 -30.01 -3.85
CA VAL A 348 12.81 -29.54 -2.50
C VAL A 348 13.25 -28.06 -2.52
N ALA A 349 14.01 -27.64 -3.55
CA ALA A 349 14.45 -26.26 -3.69
C ALA A 349 13.28 -25.27 -3.87
N THR A 350 12.22 -25.65 -4.58
CA THR A 350 11.04 -24.78 -4.77
C THR A 350 10.20 -24.66 -3.50
N LEU A 351 10.07 -25.72 -2.72
CA LEU A 351 9.43 -25.66 -1.40
C LEU A 351 10.22 -24.79 -0.42
N ALA A 352 11.54 -24.87 -0.45
CA ALA A 352 12.41 -24.02 0.37
C ALA A 352 12.21 -22.52 0.04
N LEU A 353 12.12 -22.15 -1.23
CA LEU A 353 11.86 -20.76 -1.64
C LEU A 353 10.50 -20.26 -1.13
N LEU A 354 9.48 -21.10 -1.18
CA LEU A 354 8.16 -20.73 -0.66
C LEU A 354 8.19 -20.55 0.86
N ALA A 355 8.88 -21.44 1.58
CA ALA A 355 9.07 -21.35 3.03
C ALA A 355 9.87 -20.09 3.42
N VAL A 356 10.93 -19.75 2.66
CA VAL A 356 11.69 -18.52 2.86
C VAL A 356 10.82 -17.28 2.63
N ALA A 357 10.06 -17.27 1.54
CA ALA A 357 9.16 -16.15 1.23
C ALA A 357 8.14 -15.91 2.34
N LEU A 358 7.49 -16.97 2.81
CA LEU A 358 6.51 -16.91 3.88
C LEU A 358 7.14 -16.50 5.21
N GLY A 359 8.22 -17.17 5.61
CA GLY A 359 8.92 -16.90 6.86
C GLY A 359 9.47 -15.47 6.93
N ALA A 360 10.05 -14.97 5.83
CA ALA A 360 10.56 -13.61 5.75
C ALA A 360 9.43 -12.57 5.84
N TRP A 361 8.30 -12.79 5.17
CA TRP A 361 7.13 -11.90 5.28
C TRP A 361 6.61 -11.84 6.72
N ILE A 362 6.35 -12.98 7.34
CA ILE A 362 5.85 -13.05 8.72
C ILE A 362 6.85 -12.40 9.68
N ALA A 363 8.15 -12.70 9.55
CA ALA A 363 9.19 -12.14 10.39
C ALA A 363 9.29 -10.61 10.27
N ALA A 364 9.13 -10.04 9.08
CA ALA A 364 9.14 -8.59 8.87
C ALA A 364 8.04 -7.88 9.66
N PHE A 365 6.80 -8.36 9.55
CA PHE A 365 5.67 -7.74 10.25
C PHE A 365 5.66 -8.06 11.76
N ALA A 366 6.14 -9.24 12.18
CA ALA A 366 6.34 -9.57 13.58
C ALA A 366 7.40 -8.65 14.22
N LEU A 367 8.49 -8.39 13.50
CA LEU A 367 9.54 -7.48 13.95
C LEU A 367 9.02 -6.04 14.06
N TYR A 368 8.24 -5.58 13.07
CA TYR A 368 7.54 -4.30 13.16
C TYR A 368 6.63 -4.24 14.39
N LEU A 369 5.80 -5.24 14.61
CA LEU A 369 4.87 -5.30 15.74
C LEU A 369 5.62 -5.23 17.08
N ALA A 370 6.67 -6.04 17.25
CA ALA A 370 7.46 -6.09 18.47
C ALA A 370 8.08 -4.74 18.86
N HIS A 371 8.53 -3.97 17.86
CA HIS A 371 9.19 -2.68 18.11
C HIS A 371 8.26 -1.48 18.07
N SER A 372 7.07 -1.61 17.48
CA SER A 372 6.11 -0.49 17.33
C SER A 372 4.94 -0.57 18.29
N TRP A 373 4.71 -1.71 18.95
CA TRP A 373 3.60 -1.89 19.88
C TRP A 373 3.54 -0.81 20.96
N HIS A 374 4.66 -0.54 21.64
CA HIS A 374 4.72 0.46 22.70
C HIS A 374 4.56 1.90 22.16
N VAL A 375 5.05 2.18 20.97
CA VAL A 375 4.93 3.49 20.33
C VAL A 375 3.48 3.77 19.92
N LEU A 376 2.81 2.79 19.33
CA LEU A 376 1.44 2.95 18.83
C LEU A 376 0.39 2.79 19.93
N GLY A 377 0.64 1.93 20.92
CA GLY A 377 -0.27 1.68 22.05
C GLY A 377 -0.10 2.64 23.22
N GLY A 378 1.04 3.32 23.30
CA GLY A 378 1.40 4.23 24.39
C GLY A 378 0.98 5.68 24.18
N PRO A 379 1.09 6.53 25.23
CA PRO A 379 0.92 7.97 25.11
C PRO A 379 2.05 8.60 24.24
N ARG A 380 1.83 9.80 23.74
CA ARG A 380 2.86 10.56 23.04
C ARG A 380 3.86 11.15 24.05
N PRO A 381 5.18 11.20 23.71
CA PRO A 381 6.19 11.78 24.60
C PRO A 381 5.99 13.27 24.87
N ASP A 382 5.36 13.98 23.92
CA ASP A 382 5.05 15.42 24.00
C ASP A 382 3.72 15.74 24.72
N GLY A 383 3.04 14.72 25.27
CA GLY A 383 1.75 14.86 25.94
C GLY A 383 0.55 15.12 25.02
N GLY A 384 0.75 15.17 23.70
CA GLY A 384 -0.31 15.39 22.73
C GLY A 384 -1.30 14.23 22.65
N ASN A 385 -2.57 14.57 22.41
CA ASN A 385 -3.67 13.60 22.26
C ASN A 385 -4.22 13.54 20.83
N ASP A 386 -3.49 14.07 19.85
CA ASP A 386 -3.90 14.21 18.47
C ASP A 386 -2.94 13.52 17.48
N CYS A 387 -3.25 13.64 16.19
CA CYS A 387 -2.44 13.13 15.09
C CYS A 387 -1.41 14.14 14.58
N SER A 388 -1.26 15.31 15.22
CA SER A 388 -0.33 16.32 14.73
C SER A 388 1.10 15.75 14.76
N GLY A 389 1.68 15.59 13.59
CA GLY A 389 3.12 15.38 13.45
C GLY A 389 3.88 16.60 13.99
N PRO A 390 5.19 16.54 14.17
CA PRO A 390 5.98 17.74 14.36
C PRO A 390 5.64 18.69 13.20
N PRO A 391 5.49 20.01 13.46
CA PRO A 391 5.14 20.94 12.41
C PRO A 391 6.10 20.70 11.25
N LEU A 392 5.54 20.50 10.05
CA LEU A 392 6.32 20.50 8.83
C LEU A 392 7.16 21.77 8.94
N ALA A 393 8.48 21.64 8.96
CA ALA A 393 9.31 22.78 8.65
C ALA A 393 8.83 23.21 7.26
N LEU A 394 7.91 24.16 7.24
CA LEU A 394 7.56 24.86 6.03
C LEU A 394 8.90 25.35 5.53
N VAL A 395 9.36 24.86 4.37
CA VAL A 395 10.32 25.57 3.57
C VAL A 395 9.63 26.91 3.37
N SER A 396 9.95 27.88 4.23
CA SER A 396 9.41 29.22 4.12
C SER A 396 9.93 29.74 2.80
N CYS A 397 9.04 29.95 1.85
CA CYS A 397 9.37 30.69 0.62
C CYS A 397 9.79 32.14 0.92
N ASP A 398 9.90 32.52 2.19
CA ASP A 398 10.32 33.87 2.63
C ASP A 398 11.81 34.15 2.48
N GLY A 399 12.66 33.15 2.18
CA GLY A 399 14.08 33.34 1.89
C GLY A 399 14.42 33.60 0.42
N ALA A 400 13.47 33.50 -0.50
CA ALA A 400 13.70 33.65 -1.93
C ALA A 400 13.04 34.92 -2.51
N ARG A 401 13.19 36.09 -1.84
CA ARG A 401 12.68 37.34 -2.41
C ARG A 401 13.57 37.97 -3.46
N ASP A 402 14.63 37.28 -3.92
CA ASP A 402 15.54 37.87 -4.92
C ASP A 402 16.01 36.91 -6.02
N ALA A 403 15.17 36.01 -6.52
CA ALA A 403 15.35 35.46 -7.88
C ALA A 403 14.09 34.68 -8.31
N SER A 404 13.34 35.25 -9.24
CA SER A 404 12.27 34.64 -10.02
C SER A 404 10.93 34.33 -9.29
N SER A 405 10.08 35.36 -9.26
CA SER A 405 8.65 35.30 -8.90
C SER A 405 7.75 34.47 -9.86
N ARG A 406 8.27 33.44 -10.53
CA ARG A 406 7.52 32.62 -11.49
C ARG A 406 7.35 31.14 -11.14
N ALA A 407 7.85 30.67 -10.01
CA ALA A 407 7.78 29.25 -9.65
C ALA A 407 6.82 28.89 -8.51
N CYS A 408 6.29 29.85 -7.77
CA CYS A 408 5.38 29.61 -6.63
C CYS A 408 3.88 29.84 -6.93
N GLY A 409 3.51 30.09 -8.17
CA GLY A 409 2.17 30.54 -8.58
C GLY A 409 1.31 29.55 -9.35
N ALA A 410 1.67 28.28 -9.41
CA ALA A 410 0.82 27.28 -10.09
C ALA A 410 1.08 25.90 -9.44
N HIS A 411 0.17 25.51 -8.52
CA HIS A 411 -0.27 24.10 -8.42
C HIS A 411 -1.14 23.86 -7.19
#